data_eefabf057667f2be1004968970ffe21d
#
_entry.id   eefabf057667f2be1004968970ffe21d
#
_cell.length_a   1.000
_cell.length_b   1.000
_cell.length_c   1.000
_cell.angle_alpha   90.00
_cell.angle_beta   90.00
_cell.angle_gamma   90.00
#
_symmetry.space_group_name_H-M   'P 1'
#
loop_
_entity.id
_entity.type
_entity.pdbx_description
1 polymer ?
#
loop_
_entity_poly.entity_id
_entity_poly.type
_entity_poly.pdbx_seq_one_letter_code
_entity_poly.pdbx_strand_id
1 'polypeptide(L)'
;ALYHKLTRLRSHGITKGNFQFPGVSHPDSSLINQDEALESGELKRWYYEMQYLGYNYRITDIQCALAISQMNKIDLFLDARVSMAKIYDEVFADIPNITLLQAHGRDNSSHHIYVVSIDFDKIGLTRHQFMTRLAEQGVGSQVHYIPVVSQPYYQDMGYGIEQHPKTEAYYQNTLSIPLYYGLSSAEQKLVIYSIKDLLEK
;
A
#
# COMPACT_ATOMS: atom_id res chain seq x y z
N ALA A 1 8.75 -3.19 -25.56
CA ALA A 1 9.39 -1.86 -25.42
C ALA A 1 9.50 -1.43 -23.94
N LEU A 2 8.40 -1.26 -23.17
CA LEU A 2 8.42 -0.76 -21.80
C LEU A 2 9.23 -1.63 -20.82
N TYR A 3 9.06 -2.95 -20.87
CA TYR A 3 9.81 -3.90 -20.03
C TYR A 3 11.34 -3.70 -20.13
N HIS A 4 11.87 -3.65 -21.33
CA HIS A 4 13.32 -3.46 -21.53
C HIS A 4 13.81 -2.10 -21.04
N LYS A 5 12.99 -1.03 -21.20
CA LYS A 5 13.31 0.27 -20.65
C LYS A 5 13.38 0.26 -19.13
N LEU A 6 12.37 -0.33 -18.46
CA LEU A 6 12.33 -0.44 -17.01
C LEU A 6 13.48 -1.30 -16.47
N THR A 7 13.81 -2.40 -17.13
CA THR A 7 14.92 -3.28 -16.74
C THR A 7 16.27 -2.56 -16.76
N ARG A 8 16.48 -1.67 -17.73
CA ARG A 8 17.70 -0.84 -17.80
C ARG A 8 17.68 0.28 -16.76
N LEU A 9 16.59 1.03 -16.67
CA LEU A 9 16.46 2.13 -15.72
C LEU A 9 16.65 1.70 -14.27
N ARG A 10 16.17 0.53 -13.86
CA ARG A 10 16.38 -0.01 -12.50
C ARG A 10 17.85 -0.39 -12.19
N SER A 11 18.69 -0.50 -13.23
CA SER A 11 20.08 -1.00 -13.16
C SER A 11 21.05 0.03 -13.74
N HIS A 12 21.00 1.26 -13.27
CA HIS A 12 21.87 2.37 -13.65
C HIS A 12 21.78 2.79 -15.12
N GLY A 13 20.80 2.32 -15.89
CA GLY A 13 20.73 2.55 -17.33
C GLY A 13 21.78 1.80 -18.14
N ILE A 14 22.44 0.79 -17.53
CA ILE A 14 23.57 0.05 -18.10
C ILE A 14 23.08 -1.09 -18.98
N THR A 15 23.81 -1.34 -20.07
CA THR A 15 23.70 -2.53 -20.93
C THR A 15 25.06 -3.15 -21.20
N LYS A 16 25.10 -4.48 -21.33
CA LYS A 16 26.28 -5.26 -21.73
C LYS A 16 26.18 -5.84 -23.14
N GLY A 17 25.10 -5.56 -23.84
CA GLY A 17 24.83 -6.03 -25.18
C GLY A 17 23.62 -5.35 -25.77
N ASN A 18 23.46 -5.37 -27.06
CA ASN A 18 22.40 -4.70 -27.78
C ASN A 18 22.30 -3.21 -27.40
N PHE A 19 23.30 -2.45 -27.85
CA PHE A 19 23.52 -1.05 -27.52
C PHE A 19 22.49 -0.12 -28.16
N GLN A 20 21.56 -0.61 -29.00
CA GLN A 20 20.48 0.17 -29.59
C GLN A 20 19.16 -0.05 -28.83
N PHE A 21 18.51 1.03 -28.50
CA PHE A 21 17.18 1.02 -27.90
C PHE A 21 16.13 1.20 -28.99
N PRO A 22 15.15 0.28 -29.15
CA PRO A 22 14.04 0.51 -30.08
C PRO A 22 13.30 1.80 -29.70
N GLY A 23 13.25 2.76 -30.60
CA GLY A 23 12.51 4.03 -30.42
C GLY A 23 13.31 5.20 -29.84
N VAL A 24 14.60 5.03 -29.58
CA VAL A 24 15.50 6.15 -29.32
C VAL A 24 16.56 6.15 -30.40
N SER A 25 16.46 7.06 -31.34
CA SER A 25 17.55 7.36 -32.26
C SER A 25 18.68 7.96 -31.44
N HIS A 26 19.71 7.19 -31.11
CA HIS A 26 20.97 7.80 -30.73
C HIS A 26 21.49 8.57 -31.96
N PRO A 27 21.75 9.86 -31.86
CA PRO A 27 22.17 10.64 -33.02
C PRO A 27 23.52 10.21 -33.55
N ASP A 28 24.23 9.31 -32.87
CA ASP A 28 25.53 8.88 -33.33
C ASP A 28 25.89 7.47 -32.82
N SER A 29 25.88 6.52 -33.72
CA SER A 29 26.49 5.21 -33.49
C SER A 29 28.02 5.31 -33.34
N SER A 30 28.60 6.51 -33.44
CA SER A 30 30.01 6.81 -33.28
C SER A 30 30.44 7.06 -31.84
N LEU A 31 29.51 7.06 -30.85
CA LEU A 31 29.86 7.23 -29.44
C LEU A 31 30.39 5.96 -28.76
N ILE A 32 30.27 4.80 -29.39
CA ILE A 32 31.03 3.63 -28.94
C ILE A 32 32.49 3.90 -29.29
N ASN A 33 33.30 4.11 -28.27
CA ASN A 33 34.75 4.03 -28.47
C ASN A 33 35.09 2.58 -28.81
N GLN A 34 35.13 2.25 -30.11
CA GLN A 34 35.34 0.91 -30.60
C GLN A 34 36.65 0.32 -30.07
N ASP A 35 37.66 1.16 -29.90
CA ASP A 35 38.97 0.76 -29.38
C ASP A 35 38.89 0.37 -27.89
N GLU A 36 37.99 0.96 -27.12
CA GLU A 36 37.73 0.55 -25.73
C GLU A 36 36.82 -0.69 -25.62
N ALA A 37 35.89 -0.87 -26.56
CA ALA A 37 34.88 -1.92 -26.51
C ALA A 37 35.38 -3.26 -27.10
N LEU A 38 36.24 -3.20 -28.12
CA LEU A 38 36.68 -4.37 -28.89
C LEU A 38 38.15 -4.72 -28.62
N GLU A 39 38.43 -6.00 -28.63
CA GLU A 39 39.77 -6.57 -28.63
C GLU A 39 39.80 -7.69 -29.68
N SER A 40 40.66 -7.55 -30.68
CA SER A 40 40.74 -8.50 -31.80
C SER A 40 39.41 -8.72 -32.52
N GLY A 41 38.53 -7.72 -32.57
CA GLY A 41 37.21 -7.78 -33.22
C GLY A 41 36.10 -8.40 -32.34
N GLU A 42 36.42 -8.83 -31.12
CA GLU A 42 35.45 -9.35 -30.16
C GLU A 42 35.17 -8.33 -29.05
N LEU A 43 33.92 -8.34 -28.52
CA LEU A 43 33.53 -7.49 -27.42
C LEU A 43 34.25 -7.89 -26.11
N LYS A 44 34.94 -6.95 -25.49
CA LYS A 44 35.59 -7.22 -24.20
C LYS A 44 34.59 -7.63 -23.14
N ARG A 45 34.87 -8.68 -22.37
CA ARG A 45 33.96 -9.28 -21.38
C ARG A 45 33.49 -8.33 -20.28
N TRP A 46 34.25 -7.32 -19.96
CA TRP A 46 33.94 -6.33 -18.93
C TRP A 46 33.25 -5.08 -19.50
N TYR A 47 33.16 -4.96 -20.84
CA TYR A 47 32.60 -3.76 -21.46
C TYR A 47 31.09 -3.63 -21.19
N TYR A 48 30.66 -2.43 -20.87
CA TYR A 48 29.27 -2.03 -20.74
C TYR A 48 29.11 -0.55 -21.02
N GLU A 49 27.88 -0.14 -21.30
CA GLU A 49 27.56 1.28 -21.52
C GLU A 49 26.37 1.69 -20.65
N MET A 50 26.43 2.90 -20.11
CA MET A 50 25.29 3.57 -19.50
C MET A 50 24.58 4.39 -20.60
N GLN A 51 23.46 3.89 -21.08
CA GLN A 51 22.70 4.54 -22.16
C GLN A 51 21.61 5.49 -21.65
N TYR A 52 21.30 5.43 -20.36
CA TYR A 52 20.31 6.28 -19.69
C TYR A 52 20.81 6.63 -18.29
N LEU A 53 20.37 7.80 -17.81
CA LEU A 53 20.49 8.09 -16.38
C LEU A 53 19.45 7.23 -15.63
N GLY A 54 19.91 6.11 -15.10
CA GLY A 54 19.09 5.13 -14.41
C GLY A 54 19.24 5.18 -12.89
N TYR A 55 18.43 4.36 -12.22
CA TYR A 55 18.39 4.21 -10.77
C TYR A 55 19.10 2.94 -10.31
N ASN A 56 19.37 2.82 -9.03
CA ASN A 56 19.77 1.57 -8.40
C ASN A 56 18.55 0.94 -7.68
N TYR A 57 17.64 0.36 -8.45
CA TYR A 57 16.36 -0.18 -7.97
C TYR A 57 16.29 -1.70 -8.09
N ARG A 58 17.44 -2.37 -8.09
CA ARG A 58 17.46 -3.83 -8.03
C ARG A 58 17.21 -4.29 -6.60
N ILE A 59 16.22 -5.18 -6.44
CA ILE A 59 16.02 -5.90 -5.20
C ILE A 59 17.26 -6.78 -4.92
N THR A 60 17.69 -6.81 -3.67
CA THR A 60 18.83 -7.64 -3.26
C THR A 60 18.43 -9.11 -3.07
N ASP A 61 19.39 -10.02 -3.11
CA ASP A 61 19.13 -11.45 -2.91
C ASP A 61 18.56 -11.73 -1.50
N ILE A 62 19.00 -10.97 -0.49
CA ILE A 62 18.45 -11.06 0.88
C ILE A 62 16.97 -10.67 0.88
N GLN A 63 16.61 -9.57 0.23
CA GLN A 63 15.21 -9.16 0.11
C GLN A 63 14.38 -10.18 -0.69
N CYS A 64 14.95 -10.76 -1.74
CA CYS A 64 14.32 -11.83 -2.51
C CYS A 64 14.08 -13.08 -1.65
N ALA A 65 15.05 -13.50 -0.88
CA ALA A 65 14.93 -14.66 0.02
C ALA A 65 13.83 -14.45 1.08
N LEU A 66 13.78 -13.26 1.67
CA LEU A 66 12.70 -12.88 2.60
C LEU A 66 11.34 -12.88 1.91
N ALA A 67 11.24 -12.30 0.71
CA ALA A 67 10.00 -12.26 -0.04
C ALA A 67 9.50 -13.67 -0.40
N ILE A 68 10.39 -14.58 -0.85
CA ILE A 68 10.05 -15.97 -1.12
C ILE A 68 9.52 -16.66 0.14
N SER A 69 10.18 -16.46 1.28
CA SER A 69 9.72 -17.01 2.57
C SER A 69 8.33 -16.51 2.96
N GLN A 70 8.00 -15.25 2.68
CA GLN A 70 6.65 -14.70 2.94
C GLN A 70 5.62 -15.23 1.94
N MET A 71 5.98 -15.34 0.65
CA MET A 71 5.11 -15.90 -0.38
C MET A 71 4.68 -17.34 -0.09
N ASN A 72 5.55 -18.15 0.48
CA ASN A 72 5.23 -19.51 0.91
C ASN A 72 4.16 -19.58 2.03
N LYS A 73 3.84 -18.46 2.67
CA LYS A 73 2.86 -18.35 3.77
C LYS A 73 1.65 -17.52 3.39
N ILE A 74 1.55 -17.05 2.14
CA ILE A 74 0.56 -16.05 1.76
C ILE A 74 -0.87 -16.54 1.94
N ASP A 75 -1.15 -17.77 1.58
CA ASP A 75 -2.49 -18.36 1.71
C ASP A 75 -2.91 -18.42 3.18
N LEU A 76 -2.00 -18.83 4.07
CA LEU A 76 -2.24 -18.84 5.51
C LEU A 76 -2.55 -17.44 6.05
N PHE A 77 -1.85 -16.41 5.56
CA PHE A 77 -2.11 -15.02 5.96
C PHE A 77 -3.45 -14.51 5.43
N LEU A 78 -3.81 -14.87 4.21
CA LEU A 78 -5.08 -14.48 3.59
C LEU A 78 -6.26 -15.14 4.32
N ASP A 79 -6.20 -16.45 4.54
CA ASP A 79 -7.26 -17.21 5.24
C ASP A 79 -7.53 -16.65 6.64
N ALA A 80 -6.47 -16.36 7.39
CA ALA A 80 -6.59 -15.77 8.72
C ALA A 80 -7.26 -14.40 8.67
N ARG A 81 -6.87 -13.51 7.74
CA ARG A 81 -7.46 -12.17 7.60
C ARG A 81 -8.92 -12.24 7.16
N VAL A 82 -9.24 -13.09 6.20
CA VAL A 82 -10.62 -13.31 5.73
C VAL A 82 -11.50 -13.81 6.86
N SER A 83 -11.03 -14.80 7.65
CA SER A 83 -11.76 -15.35 8.79
C SER A 83 -12.05 -14.30 9.87
N MET A 84 -11.04 -13.48 10.21
CA MET A 84 -11.22 -12.39 11.17
C MET A 84 -12.17 -11.30 10.65
N ALA A 85 -12.08 -10.95 9.37
CA ALA A 85 -12.96 -9.95 8.75
C ALA A 85 -14.43 -10.42 8.78
N LYS A 86 -14.70 -11.71 8.51
CA LYS A 86 -16.04 -12.30 8.61
C LYS A 86 -16.61 -12.19 10.02
N ILE A 87 -15.81 -12.46 11.06
CA ILE A 87 -16.25 -12.29 12.44
C ILE A 87 -16.65 -10.84 12.74
N TYR A 88 -15.85 -9.88 12.27
CA TYR A 88 -16.19 -8.46 12.42
C TYR A 88 -17.47 -8.10 11.65
N ASP A 89 -17.62 -8.60 10.41
CA ASP A 89 -18.81 -8.38 9.60
C ASP A 89 -20.07 -8.90 10.32
N GLU A 90 -20.04 -10.13 10.81
CA GLU A 90 -21.16 -10.75 11.51
C GLU A 90 -21.53 -9.98 12.80
N VAL A 91 -20.53 -9.55 13.56
CA VAL A 91 -20.77 -8.88 14.85
C VAL A 91 -21.23 -7.44 14.69
N PHE A 92 -20.72 -6.73 13.69
CA PHE A 92 -21.02 -5.31 13.49
C PHE A 92 -22.21 -5.04 12.56
N ALA A 93 -22.74 -6.05 11.87
CA ALA A 93 -23.83 -5.88 10.91
C ALA A 93 -25.08 -5.21 11.49
N ASP A 94 -25.42 -5.58 12.71
CA ASP A 94 -26.66 -5.14 13.38
C ASP A 94 -26.42 -4.10 14.49
N ILE A 95 -25.19 -3.57 14.60
CA ILE A 95 -24.92 -2.57 15.65
C ILE A 95 -25.33 -1.18 15.17
N PRO A 96 -26.22 -0.48 15.91
CA PRO A 96 -26.56 0.89 15.60
C PRO A 96 -25.33 1.79 15.54
N ASN A 97 -25.37 2.78 14.65
CA ASN A 97 -24.33 3.80 14.46
C ASN A 97 -22.99 3.25 13.89
N ILE A 98 -22.90 1.95 13.55
CA ILE A 98 -21.83 1.40 12.71
C ILE A 98 -22.37 1.11 11.32
N THR A 99 -21.60 1.46 10.30
CA THR A 99 -21.83 1.04 8.92
C THR A 99 -20.60 0.31 8.42
N LEU A 100 -20.80 -0.93 7.96
CA LEU A 100 -19.74 -1.69 7.31
C LEU A 100 -19.49 -1.11 5.93
N LEU A 101 -18.22 -0.91 5.59
CA LEU A 101 -17.86 -0.49 4.24
C LEU A 101 -18.03 -1.65 3.29
N GLN A 102 -19.13 -1.64 2.57
CA GLN A 102 -19.43 -2.64 1.54
C GLN A 102 -18.75 -2.23 0.23
N ALA A 103 -17.82 -3.05 -0.22
CA ALA A 103 -17.28 -2.95 -1.56
C ALA A 103 -17.72 -4.16 -2.39
N HIS A 104 -18.07 -3.95 -3.64
CA HIS A 104 -18.20 -5.05 -4.60
C HIS A 104 -16.87 -5.82 -4.64
N GLY A 105 -16.94 -7.15 -4.57
CA GLY A 105 -15.75 -8.01 -4.57
C GLY A 105 -15.05 -8.12 -3.21
N ARG A 106 -15.71 -7.79 -2.10
CA ARG A 106 -15.18 -7.97 -0.74
C ARG A 106 -14.73 -9.40 -0.48
N ASP A 107 -15.40 -10.40 -1.05
CA ASP A 107 -15.04 -11.81 -0.95
C ASP A 107 -13.67 -12.13 -1.57
N ASN A 108 -13.20 -11.28 -2.50
CA ASN A 108 -11.88 -11.39 -3.13
C ASN A 108 -10.84 -10.44 -2.51
N SER A 109 -11.15 -9.81 -1.38
CA SER A 109 -10.24 -8.90 -0.68
C SER A 109 -9.23 -9.67 0.17
N SER A 110 -7.99 -9.21 0.18
CA SER A 110 -6.97 -9.66 1.13
C SER A 110 -7.16 -9.08 2.53
N HIS A 111 -8.12 -8.19 2.72
CA HIS A 111 -8.38 -7.47 3.98
C HIS A 111 -7.09 -6.92 4.62
N HIS A 112 -6.36 -6.10 3.86
CA HIS A 112 -5.14 -5.47 4.35
C HIS A 112 -5.39 -4.65 5.62
N ILE A 113 -6.50 -3.92 5.64
CA ILE A 113 -7.04 -3.20 6.81
C ILE A 113 -8.53 -3.52 6.96
N TYR A 114 -9.07 -3.35 8.15
CA TYR A 114 -10.50 -3.43 8.38
C TYR A 114 -11.00 -2.06 8.84
N VAL A 115 -11.92 -1.48 8.07
CA VAL A 115 -12.44 -0.13 8.29
C VAL A 115 -13.92 -0.20 8.62
N VAL A 116 -14.32 0.51 9.66
CA VAL A 116 -15.72 0.73 10.03
C VAL A 116 -16.04 2.22 9.87
N SER A 117 -17.28 2.52 9.52
CA SER A 117 -17.81 3.88 9.58
C SER A 117 -18.70 4.02 10.80
N ILE A 118 -18.40 4.99 11.65
CA ILE A 118 -19.10 5.26 12.91
C ILE A 118 -19.74 6.64 12.81
N ASP A 119 -21.01 6.74 13.19
CA ASP A 119 -21.72 8.01 13.29
C ASP A 119 -21.38 8.67 14.63
N PHE A 120 -20.24 9.37 14.65
CA PHE A 120 -19.74 10.01 15.87
C PHE A 120 -20.67 11.07 16.45
N ASP A 121 -21.45 11.74 15.62
CA ASP A 121 -22.42 12.74 16.06
C ASP A 121 -23.54 12.09 16.87
N LYS A 122 -24.06 10.94 16.42
CA LYS A 122 -25.12 10.22 17.12
C LYS A 122 -24.67 9.62 18.45
N ILE A 123 -23.43 9.20 18.57
CA ILE A 123 -22.90 8.66 19.83
C ILE A 123 -22.40 9.74 20.77
N GLY A 124 -22.41 11.02 20.37
CA GLY A 124 -21.98 12.14 21.19
C GLY A 124 -20.49 12.15 21.53
N LEU A 125 -19.67 11.50 20.73
CA LEU A 125 -18.21 11.48 20.88
C LEU A 125 -17.55 11.98 19.61
N THR A 126 -16.46 12.71 19.74
CA THR A 126 -15.59 12.96 18.59
C THR A 126 -14.79 11.68 18.26
N ARG A 127 -14.37 11.51 17.00
CA ARG A 127 -13.47 10.43 16.62
C ARG A 127 -12.22 10.38 17.50
N HIS A 128 -11.65 11.53 17.84
CA HIS A 128 -10.49 11.60 18.71
C HIS A 128 -10.78 11.04 20.11
N GLN A 129 -11.90 11.41 20.71
CA GLN A 129 -12.32 10.88 22.03
C GLN A 129 -12.57 9.37 21.96
N PHE A 130 -13.20 8.88 20.89
CA PHE A 130 -13.43 7.46 20.68
C PHE A 130 -12.12 6.67 20.57
N MET A 131 -11.18 7.15 19.76
CA MET A 131 -9.84 6.55 19.61
C MET A 131 -9.06 6.56 20.93
N THR A 132 -9.14 7.65 21.69
CA THR A 132 -8.48 7.76 23.01
C THR A 132 -9.02 6.72 23.98
N ARG A 133 -10.35 6.59 24.07
CA ARG A 133 -10.99 5.58 24.95
C ARG A 133 -10.70 4.14 24.51
N LEU A 134 -10.60 3.87 23.20
CA LEU A 134 -10.15 2.56 22.70
C LEU A 134 -8.71 2.28 23.16
N ALA A 135 -7.83 3.26 23.04
CA ALA A 135 -6.43 3.11 23.45
C ALA A 135 -6.30 2.87 24.96
N GLU A 136 -7.12 3.52 25.80
CA GLU A 136 -7.21 3.28 27.25
C GLU A 136 -7.64 1.84 27.58
N GLN A 137 -8.40 1.18 26.69
CA GLN A 137 -8.78 -0.23 26.79
C GLN A 137 -7.78 -1.18 26.11
N GLY A 138 -6.62 -0.67 25.66
CA GLY A 138 -5.58 -1.45 24.99
C GLY A 138 -5.85 -1.73 23.51
N VAL A 139 -6.82 -1.07 22.89
CA VAL A 139 -7.18 -1.25 21.48
C VAL A 139 -6.63 -0.09 20.65
N GLY A 140 -5.63 -0.37 19.81
CA GLY A 140 -5.11 0.59 18.83
C GLY A 140 -6.08 0.77 17.67
N SER A 141 -6.17 2.00 17.15
CA SER A 141 -6.97 2.33 15.97
C SER A 141 -6.27 3.41 15.14
N GLN A 142 -6.65 3.56 13.86
CA GLN A 142 -5.99 4.50 12.97
C GLN A 142 -6.95 5.09 11.93
N VAL A 143 -6.61 6.25 11.42
CA VAL A 143 -7.31 6.91 10.31
C VAL A 143 -6.52 6.71 9.03
N HIS A 144 -7.11 6.10 8.02
CA HIS A 144 -6.52 5.86 6.71
C HIS A 144 -7.34 6.54 5.60
N TYR A 145 -6.99 7.74 5.18
CA TYR A 145 -5.98 8.70 5.66
C TYR A 145 -6.58 10.11 5.62
N ILE A 146 -5.81 11.13 6.04
CA ILE A 146 -6.16 12.51 5.72
C ILE A 146 -6.27 12.62 4.20
N PRO A 147 -7.37 13.16 3.64
CA PRO A 147 -7.55 13.26 2.20
C PRO A 147 -6.40 14.02 1.54
N VAL A 148 -5.94 13.52 0.40
CA VAL A 148 -4.82 14.12 -0.33
C VAL A 148 -5.09 15.60 -0.67
N VAL A 149 -6.32 15.93 -1.03
CA VAL A 149 -6.77 17.30 -1.33
C VAL A 149 -6.74 18.22 -0.12
N SER A 150 -6.66 17.68 1.11
CA SER A 150 -6.55 18.45 2.35
C SER A 150 -5.09 18.68 2.77
N GLN A 151 -4.12 18.13 2.04
CA GLN A 151 -2.70 18.38 2.31
C GLN A 151 -2.29 19.75 1.78
N PRO A 152 -1.46 20.52 2.54
CA PRO A 152 -1.06 21.87 2.15
C PRO A 152 -0.55 21.98 0.73
N TYR A 153 0.28 21.03 0.29
CA TYR A 153 0.82 21.00 -1.07
C TYR A 153 -0.27 21.01 -2.17
N TYR A 154 -1.37 20.29 -1.97
CA TYR A 154 -2.47 20.25 -2.93
C TYR A 154 -3.42 21.44 -2.77
N GLN A 155 -3.58 21.95 -1.53
CA GLN A 155 -4.33 23.19 -1.29
C GLN A 155 -3.68 24.38 -1.99
N ASP A 156 -2.36 24.47 -1.99
CA ASP A 156 -1.61 25.51 -2.72
C ASP A 156 -1.80 25.41 -4.24
N MET A 157 -2.20 24.25 -4.76
CA MET A 157 -2.58 24.04 -6.16
C MET A 157 -4.06 24.35 -6.46
N GLY A 158 -4.84 24.77 -5.46
CA GLY A 158 -6.25 25.11 -5.60
C GLY A 158 -7.23 23.94 -5.42
N TYR A 159 -6.78 22.80 -4.90
CA TYR A 159 -7.67 21.71 -4.50
C TYR A 159 -8.22 21.95 -3.10
N GLY A 160 -9.48 21.52 -2.87
CA GLY A 160 -10.14 21.64 -1.56
C GLY A 160 -11.07 20.45 -1.29
N ILE A 161 -11.28 20.15 -0.01
CA ILE A 161 -12.13 19.04 0.42
C ILE A 161 -13.61 19.27 0.06
N GLU A 162 -14.04 20.53 0.01
CA GLU A 162 -15.40 20.96 -0.35
C GLU A 162 -15.81 20.52 -1.76
N GLN A 163 -14.83 20.26 -2.64
CA GLN A 163 -15.05 19.72 -3.99
C GLN A 163 -15.26 18.20 -3.97
N HIS A 164 -15.06 17.55 -2.83
CA HIS A 164 -15.06 16.10 -2.65
C HIS A 164 -15.92 15.66 -1.45
N PRO A 165 -17.25 15.94 -1.43
CA PRO A 165 -18.09 15.73 -0.24
C PRO A 165 -18.18 14.25 0.18
N LYS A 166 -18.06 13.31 -0.75
CA LYS A 166 -18.03 11.87 -0.40
C LYS A 166 -16.74 11.47 0.30
N THR A 167 -15.62 12.05 -0.11
CA THR A 167 -14.30 11.84 0.52
C THR A 167 -14.29 12.44 1.93
N GLU A 168 -14.89 13.63 2.08
CA GLU A 168 -15.02 14.27 3.38
C GLU A 168 -15.89 13.43 4.33
N ALA A 169 -17.07 12.99 3.90
CA ALA A 169 -17.95 12.15 4.70
C ALA A 169 -17.27 10.82 5.11
N TYR A 170 -16.54 10.20 4.19
CA TYR A 170 -15.74 9.02 4.50
C TYR A 170 -14.69 9.34 5.56
N TYR A 171 -13.89 10.37 5.36
CA TYR A 171 -12.82 10.75 6.27
C TYR A 171 -13.32 11.08 7.68
N GLN A 172 -14.44 11.78 7.79
CA GLN A 172 -14.99 12.18 9.09
C GLN A 172 -15.47 10.98 9.93
N ASN A 173 -16.01 9.94 9.29
CA ASN A 173 -16.70 8.86 9.98
C ASN A 173 -15.90 7.55 10.06
N THR A 174 -14.79 7.41 9.34
CA THR A 174 -14.11 6.11 9.28
C THR A 174 -12.97 5.96 10.27
N LEU A 175 -12.82 4.71 10.70
CA LEU A 175 -11.78 4.26 11.61
C LEU A 175 -11.32 2.85 11.22
N SER A 176 -10.02 2.63 11.16
CA SER A 176 -9.44 1.29 10.99
C SER A 176 -9.18 0.66 12.34
N ILE A 177 -9.63 -0.57 12.50
CA ILE A 177 -9.48 -1.38 13.70
C ILE A 177 -8.50 -2.52 13.47
N PRO A 178 -7.95 -3.16 14.53
CA PRO A 178 -6.93 -4.19 14.40
C PRO A 178 -7.36 -5.35 13.51
N LEU A 179 -6.56 -5.65 12.48
CA LEU A 179 -6.66 -6.84 11.65
C LEU A 179 -5.27 -7.23 11.15
N TYR A 180 -4.65 -8.26 11.71
CA TYR A 180 -3.34 -8.74 11.30
C TYR A 180 -3.19 -10.23 11.57
N TYR A 181 -2.32 -10.89 10.81
CA TYR A 181 -1.97 -12.27 11.07
C TYR A 181 -1.36 -12.41 12.47
N GLY A 182 -1.92 -13.31 13.29
CA GLY A 182 -1.50 -13.49 14.67
C GLY A 182 -2.37 -12.77 15.71
N LEU A 183 -3.36 -11.96 15.30
CA LEU A 183 -4.40 -11.48 16.21
C LEU A 183 -5.16 -12.68 16.78
N SER A 184 -5.05 -12.89 18.10
CA SER A 184 -5.74 -14.00 18.76
C SER A 184 -7.25 -13.76 18.87
N SER A 185 -8.02 -14.82 19.01
CA SER A 185 -9.47 -14.72 19.23
C SER A 185 -9.82 -13.93 20.49
N ALA A 186 -8.96 -13.94 21.51
CA ALA A 186 -9.17 -13.17 22.74
C ALA A 186 -8.98 -11.68 22.47
N GLU A 187 -7.92 -11.30 21.74
CA GLU A 187 -7.67 -9.91 21.34
C GLU A 187 -8.76 -9.38 20.39
N GLN A 188 -9.20 -10.20 19.43
CA GLN A 188 -10.31 -9.82 18.56
C GLN A 188 -11.60 -9.58 19.34
N LYS A 189 -11.91 -10.42 20.33
CA LYS A 189 -13.05 -10.22 21.23
C LYS A 189 -12.91 -8.96 22.07
N LEU A 190 -11.72 -8.63 22.53
CA LEU A 190 -11.44 -7.36 23.22
C LEU A 190 -11.75 -6.17 22.32
N VAL A 191 -11.30 -6.17 21.07
CA VAL A 191 -11.60 -5.10 20.09
C VAL A 191 -13.12 -4.94 19.93
N ILE A 192 -13.84 -6.06 19.72
CA ILE A 192 -15.29 -6.04 19.55
C ILE A 192 -15.99 -5.50 20.81
N TYR A 193 -15.62 -5.99 21.97
CA TYR A 193 -16.19 -5.55 23.24
C TYR A 193 -15.97 -4.05 23.48
N SER A 194 -14.74 -3.58 23.30
CA SER A 194 -14.38 -2.18 23.51
C SER A 194 -15.17 -1.23 22.59
N ILE A 195 -15.37 -1.62 21.35
CA ILE A 195 -16.17 -0.83 20.42
C ILE A 195 -17.64 -0.78 20.84
N LYS A 196 -18.23 -1.95 21.17
CA LYS A 196 -19.62 -2.03 21.65
C LYS A 196 -19.86 -1.19 22.91
N ASP A 197 -18.98 -1.32 23.90
CA ASP A 197 -19.07 -0.56 25.17
C ASP A 197 -19.07 0.95 24.94
N LEU A 198 -18.35 1.44 23.93
CA LEU A 198 -18.31 2.88 23.60
C LEU A 198 -19.50 3.34 22.78
N LEU A 199 -20.21 2.45 22.09
CA LEU A 199 -21.39 2.79 21.28
C LEU A 199 -22.70 2.75 22.08
N GLU A 200 -22.72 2.05 23.22
CA GLU A 200 -23.89 1.88 24.09
C GLU A 200 -23.95 2.94 25.20
N LYS A 201 -22.94 3.77 25.36
CA LYS A 201 -22.85 4.85 26.37
C LYS A 201 -23.30 6.19 25.80
#